data_65a8b13aa5ef2dc268fa98aa8aee9430
#
_entry.id   65a8b13aa5ef2dc268fa98aa8aee9430
#
_cell.length_a   1.000
_cell.length_b   1.000
_cell.length_c   1.000
_cell.angle_alpha   90.00
_cell.angle_beta   90.00
_cell.angle_gamma   90.00
#
_symmetry.space_group_name_H-M   'P 1'
#
loop_
_entity.id
_entity.type
_entity.pdbx_description
1 polymer ?
#
loop_
_entity_poly.entity_id
_entity_poly.type
_entity_poly.pdbx_seq_one_letter_code
_entity_poly.pdbx_strand_id
1 'polypeptide(L)' 'MAPDQISFYDESLRKQVEGSYVSDGKAIHVSSVYGVKSAPYNDLGASIDYNAQVLLAQKLLSELARDAAKDMKGH' A
#
# COMPACT_ATOMS: atom_id res chain seq x y z
N MET A 1 3.40 -17.59 -4.61
CA MET A 1 2.51 -16.75 -5.41
C MET A 1 3.20 -15.44 -5.76
N ALA A 2 3.05 -15.02 -6.99
CA ALA A 2 3.62 -13.75 -7.43
C ALA A 2 2.83 -12.59 -6.81
N PRO A 3 3.51 -11.52 -6.39
CA PRO A 3 2.80 -10.36 -5.88
C PRO A 3 2.05 -9.64 -7.00
N ASP A 4 0.94 -9.04 -6.63
CA ASP A 4 0.15 -8.24 -7.55
C ASP A 4 0.72 -6.84 -7.66
N GLN A 5 0.77 -6.31 -8.87
CA GLN A 5 1.25 -4.96 -9.09
C GLN A 5 0.12 -3.97 -8.87
N ILE A 6 0.43 -2.86 -8.22
CA ILE A 6 -0.51 -1.77 -8.05
C ILE A 6 0.17 -0.46 -8.40
N SER A 7 -0.61 0.45 -8.97
CA SER A 7 -0.14 1.80 -9.25
C SER A 7 -1.34 2.73 -9.23
N PHE A 8 -1.09 3.97 -8.84
CA PHE A 8 -2.13 4.99 -8.85
C PHE A 8 -1.48 6.35 -8.79
N TYR A 9 -2.24 7.38 -9.17
CA TYR A 9 -1.78 8.74 -9.09
C TYR A 9 -2.10 9.31 -7.71
N ASP A 10 -1.10 9.76 -6.99
CA ASP A 10 -1.28 10.37 -5.67
C ASP A 10 -1.29 11.89 -5.83
N GLU A 11 -2.45 12.50 -5.62
CA GLU A 11 -2.62 13.93 -5.78
C GLU A 11 -1.81 14.73 -4.77
N SER A 12 -1.64 14.20 -3.58
CA SER A 12 -0.84 14.87 -2.55
C SER A 12 0.62 14.99 -2.96
N LEU A 13 1.13 13.97 -3.62
CA LEU A 13 2.52 13.92 -4.07
C LEU A 13 2.69 14.36 -5.51
N ARG A 14 1.57 14.48 -6.23
CA ARG A 14 1.54 14.88 -7.65
C ARG A 14 2.40 13.98 -8.51
N LYS A 15 2.32 12.67 -8.27
CA LYS A 15 3.07 11.71 -9.06
C LYS A 15 2.41 10.34 -9.02
N GLN A 16 2.79 9.51 -9.97
CA GLN A 16 2.37 8.13 -10.03
C GLN A 16 3.14 7.34 -8.96
N VAL A 17 2.41 6.57 -8.17
CA VAL A 17 3.01 5.73 -7.12
C VAL A 17 2.83 4.28 -7.52
N GLU A 18 3.89 3.50 -7.46
CA GLU A 18 3.86 2.10 -7.86
C GLU A 18 4.42 1.21 -6.76
N GLY A 19 3.89 0.00 -6.70
CA GLY A 19 4.36 -0.99 -5.75
C GLY A 19 3.73 -2.34 -6.05
N SER A 20 3.88 -3.26 -5.11
CA SER A 20 3.28 -4.58 -5.22
C SER A 20 2.73 -4.99 -3.86
N TYR A 21 1.80 -5.93 -3.87
CA TYR A 21 1.26 -6.44 -2.62
C TYR A 21 1.02 -7.94 -2.69
N VAL A 22 1.03 -8.57 -1.52
CA VAL A 22 0.71 -9.97 -1.36
C VAL A 22 -0.30 -10.08 -0.23
N SER A 23 -1.32 -10.91 -0.43
CA SER A 23 -2.29 -11.25 0.60
C SER A 23 -2.00 -12.67 1.07
N ASP A 24 -1.79 -12.85 2.36
CA ASP A 24 -1.52 -14.18 2.91
C ASP A 24 -2.73 -14.78 3.61
N GLY A 25 -3.91 -14.19 3.43
CA GLY A 25 -5.13 -14.65 4.06
C GLY A 25 -5.38 -14.05 5.44
N LYS A 26 -4.39 -13.40 6.02
CA LYS A 26 -4.49 -12.76 7.33
C LYS A 26 -4.17 -11.28 7.29
N ALA A 27 -3.37 -10.87 6.33
CA ALA A 27 -2.92 -9.49 6.20
C ALA A 27 -2.53 -9.19 4.77
N ILE A 28 -2.44 -7.90 4.47
CA ILE A 28 -1.91 -7.41 3.20
C ILE A 28 -0.48 -6.92 3.49
N HIS A 29 0.44 -7.32 2.65
CA HIS A 29 1.84 -6.88 2.74
C HIS A 29 2.18 -6.12 1.47
N VAL A 30 2.51 -4.85 1.62
CA VAL A 30 2.84 -3.97 0.48
C VAL A 30 4.33 -3.70 0.48
N SER A 31 4.95 -3.79 -0.68
CA SER A 31 6.35 -3.42 -0.84
C SER A 31 6.53 -2.50 -2.03
N SER A 32 7.49 -1.60 -1.92
CA SER A 32 7.76 -0.59 -2.95
C SER A 32 9.17 -0.06 -2.75
N VAL A 33 9.56 0.87 -3.63
CA VAL A 33 10.84 1.57 -3.47
C VAL A 33 10.84 2.44 -2.20
N TYR A 34 9.66 2.75 -1.67
CA TYR A 34 9.53 3.56 -0.46
C TYR A 34 9.65 2.75 0.83
N GLY A 35 9.58 1.43 0.74
CA GLY A 35 9.65 0.56 1.90
C GLY A 35 8.58 -0.52 1.87
N VAL A 36 8.36 -1.13 3.03
CA VAL A 36 7.40 -2.22 3.19
C VAL A 36 6.43 -1.87 4.31
N LYS A 37 5.16 -2.20 4.12
CA LYS A 37 4.14 -1.97 5.13
C LYS A 37 3.09 -3.06 5.07
N SER A 38 2.55 -3.43 6.24
CA SER A 38 1.54 -4.49 6.33
C SER A 38 0.38 -4.01 7.18
N ALA A 39 -0.80 -4.56 6.91
CA ALA A 39 -1.98 -4.31 7.73
C ALA A 39 -2.81 -5.57 7.81
N PRO A 40 -3.35 -5.90 8.99
CA PRO A 40 -4.19 -7.08 9.15
C PRO A 40 -5.59 -6.83 8.60
N TYR A 41 -6.24 -7.91 8.17
CA TYR A 41 -7.60 -7.84 7.67
C TYR A 41 -8.60 -7.40 8.74
N ASN A 42 -8.27 -7.57 10.00
CA ASN A 42 -9.16 -7.20 11.09
C ASN A 42 -9.58 -5.73 11.04
N ASP A 43 -8.75 -4.89 10.45
CA ASP A 43 -9.05 -3.47 10.32
C ASP A 43 -10.19 -3.20 9.34
N LEU A 44 -10.50 -4.17 8.49
CA LEU A 44 -11.52 -4.02 7.45
C LEU A 44 -12.77 -4.85 7.72
N GLY A 45 -12.81 -5.58 8.84
CA GLY A 45 -13.95 -6.41 9.17
C GLY A 45 -13.78 -7.86 8.74
N ALA A 46 -14.86 -8.63 8.83
CA ALA A 46 -14.80 -10.07 8.69
C ALA A 46 -14.66 -10.57 7.26
N SER A 47 -15.06 -9.78 6.29
CA SER A 47 -15.04 -10.22 4.89
C SER A 47 -14.30 -9.20 4.04
N ILE A 48 -13.31 -9.67 3.31
CA ILE A 48 -12.53 -8.81 2.45
C ILE A 48 -12.50 -9.41 1.05
N ASP A 49 -13.03 -8.69 0.07
CA ASP A 49 -13.02 -9.12 -1.32
C ASP A 49 -11.81 -8.53 -2.04
N TYR A 50 -11.68 -8.87 -3.31
CA TYR A 50 -10.55 -8.41 -4.12
C TYR A 50 -10.46 -6.88 -4.16
N ASN A 51 -11.60 -6.21 -4.34
CA ASN A 51 -11.62 -4.75 -4.39
C ASN A 51 -11.15 -4.13 -3.09
N ALA A 52 -11.59 -4.70 -1.95
CA ALA A 52 -11.17 -4.22 -0.64
C ALA A 52 -9.68 -4.43 -0.44
N GLN A 53 -9.13 -5.55 -0.92
CA GLN A 53 -7.70 -5.81 -0.85
C GLN A 53 -6.91 -4.76 -1.62
N VAL A 54 -7.35 -4.44 -2.83
CA VAL A 54 -6.67 -3.44 -3.66
C VAL A 54 -6.72 -2.07 -2.99
N LEU A 55 -7.87 -1.69 -2.45
CA LEU A 55 -8.01 -0.41 -1.77
C LEU A 55 -7.11 -0.30 -0.54
N LEU A 56 -7.02 -1.37 0.23
CA LEU A 56 -6.12 -1.40 1.39
C LEU A 56 -4.67 -1.29 0.96
N ALA A 57 -4.29 -2.03 -0.08
CA ALA A 57 -2.94 -1.97 -0.60
C ALA A 57 -2.58 -0.57 -1.09
N GLN A 58 -3.51 0.09 -1.78
CA GLN A 58 -3.29 1.47 -2.24
C GLN A 58 -3.12 2.42 -1.07
N LYS A 59 -3.91 2.24 -0.01
CA LYS A 59 -3.80 3.06 1.19
C LYS A 59 -2.42 2.90 1.83
N LEU A 60 -1.97 1.67 1.99
CA LEU A 60 -0.66 1.40 2.57
C LEU A 60 0.46 1.97 1.72
N LEU A 61 0.36 1.81 0.41
CA LEU A 61 1.36 2.33 -0.51
C LEU A 61 1.41 3.85 -0.46
N SER A 62 0.24 4.50 -0.40
CA SER A 62 0.15 5.95 -0.26
C SER A 62 0.84 6.43 1.02
N GLU A 63 0.62 5.73 2.12
CA GLU A 63 1.26 6.06 3.39
C GLU A 63 2.76 5.93 3.32
N LEU A 64 3.25 4.85 2.68
CA LEU A 64 4.68 4.65 2.50
C LEU A 64 5.30 5.79 1.68
N ALA A 65 4.66 6.16 0.58
CA ALA A 65 5.17 7.20 -0.29
C ALA A 65 5.19 8.56 0.42
N ARG A 66 4.15 8.85 1.19
CA ARG A 66 4.07 10.11 1.94
C ARG A 66 5.12 10.17 3.03
N ASP A 67 5.33 9.07 3.74
CA ASP A 67 6.33 8.99 4.78
C ASP A 67 7.74 9.20 4.20
N ALA A 68 8.01 8.61 3.05
CA ALA A 68 9.29 8.78 2.38
C ALA A 68 9.51 10.23 1.95
N ALA A 69 8.46 10.87 1.40
CA ALA A 69 8.55 12.27 1.00
C ALA A 69 8.76 13.18 2.22
N LYS A 70 8.10 12.85 3.34
CA LYS A 70 8.25 13.61 4.56
C LYS A 70 9.66 13.51 5.11
N ASP A 71 10.24 12.32 5.07
CA ASP A 71 11.63 12.12 5.51
C ASP A 71 12.59 12.97 4.69
N MET A 72 12.38 13.01 3.39
CA MET A 72 13.23 13.80 2.50
C MET A 72 13.14 15.28 2.79
N LYS A 73 11.98 15.75 3.22
CA LYS A 73 11.78 17.16 3.58
C LYS A 73 12.24 17.50 4.99
N GLY A 74 12.37 16.49 5.84
CA GLY A 74 12.71 16.68 7.23
C GLY A 74 14.16 17.09 7.47
N HIS A 75 14.89 17.13 6.42
CA HIS A 75 16.28 17.53 6.47
C HIS A 75 16.51 18.82 5.70
#